data_19d3790d5ebc94f3f83eb8b70a13cdf7
#
_entry.id   19d3790d5ebc94f3f83eb8b70a13cdf7
#
_cell.length_a   1.000
_cell.length_b   1.000
_cell.length_c   1.000
_cell.angle_alpha   90.00
_cell.angle_beta   90.00
_cell.angle_gamma   90.00
#
_symmetry.space_group_name_H-M   'P 1'
#
loop_
_entity.id
_entity.type
_entity.pdbx_description
1 polymer ?
#
loop_
_entity_poly.entity_id
_entity_poly.type
_entity_poly.pdbx_seq_one_letter_code
_entity_poly.pdbx_strand_id
1 'polypeptide(L)'
;MGFDLESYEPVASRIQRFYEAYPNGAIHCEIVHDDGKRVLVKATVWRDINDVQPSAVDFAEEHLTDRGVNATSRVENACTSATGRAISIAAHGLGPSDWTKKPSREEMGKVQRMTTTTSSDGVTTE
;
A
#
# COMPACT_ATOMS: atom_id res chain seq x y z
N MET A 1 15.75 -12.86 6.91
CA MET A 1 14.63 -12.25 6.76
C MET A 1 13.71 -12.60 7.78
N GLY A 2 13.07 -11.89 8.26
CA GLY A 2 12.38 -12.21 9.43
C GLY A 2 10.88 -12.19 9.37
N PHE A 3 10.28 -12.25 8.24
CA PHE A 3 8.83 -12.24 8.22
C PHE A 3 8.27 -13.26 7.25
N ASP A 4 6.99 -13.62 7.49
CA ASP A 4 6.29 -14.56 6.65
C ASP A 4 5.34 -13.77 5.77
N LEU A 5 5.60 -13.71 4.48
CA LEU A 5 4.81 -12.95 3.54
C LEU A 5 3.35 -13.39 3.53
N GLU A 6 3.09 -14.67 3.73
CA GLU A 6 1.73 -15.18 3.72
C GLU A 6 0.88 -14.67 4.89
N SER A 7 1.52 -14.18 5.95
CA SER A 7 0.77 -13.65 7.08
C SER A 7 0.25 -12.22 6.82
N TYR A 8 0.65 -11.60 5.71
CA TYR A 8 0.19 -10.27 5.35
C TYR A 8 -0.97 -10.36 4.37
N GLU A 9 -1.91 -9.45 4.51
CA GLU A 9 -3.12 -9.51 3.70
C GLU A 9 -2.92 -8.81 2.35
N PRO A 10 -3.39 -9.40 1.24
CA PRO A 10 -3.40 -8.69 -0.04
C PRO A 10 -4.36 -7.50 -0.01
N VAL A 11 -4.04 -6.45 -0.76
CA VAL A 11 -4.89 -5.25 -0.78
C VAL A 11 -6.29 -5.56 -1.32
N ALA A 12 -6.40 -6.42 -2.32
CA ALA A 12 -7.72 -6.77 -2.87
C ALA A 12 -8.64 -7.34 -1.78
N SER A 13 -8.10 -8.12 -0.87
CA SER A 13 -8.86 -8.68 0.24
C SER A 13 -9.31 -7.58 1.20
N ARG A 14 -8.45 -6.60 1.46
CA ARG A 14 -8.81 -5.46 2.32
C ARG A 14 -9.93 -4.63 1.71
N ILE A 15 -9.86 -4.38 0.41
CA ILE A 15 -10.88 -3.62 -0.30
C ILE A 15 -12.22 -4.34 -0.20
N GLN A 16 -12.22 -5.64 -0.42
CA GLN A 16 -13.44 -6.43 -0.35
C GLN A 16 -14.05 -6.37 1.05
N ARG A 17 -13.26 -6.60 2.07
CA ARG A 17 -13.75 -6.54 3.46
C ARG A 17 -14.25 -5.16 3.83
N PHE A 18 -13.58 -4.12 3.32
CA PHE A 18 -13.99 -2.75 3.60
C PHE A 18 -15.40 -2.48 3.06
N TYR A 19 -15.65 -2.84 1.79
CA TYR A 19 -16.97 -2.58 1.21
C TYR A 19 -18.05 -3.49 1.74
N GLU A 20 -17.70 -4.66 2.25
CA GLU A 20 -18.67 -5.51 2.94
C GLU A 20 -19.13 -4.87 4.25
N ALA A 21 -18.21 -4.26 4.96
CA ALA A 21 -18.52 -3.61 6.23
C ALA A 21 -19.12 -2.22 6.05
N TYR A 22 -18.71 -1.51 5.00
CA TYR A 22 -19.12 -0.13 4.76
C TYR A 22 -19.64 0.01 3.34
N PRO A 23 -20.88 -0.44 3.07
CA PRO A 23 -21.40 -0.42 1.68
C PRO A 23 -21.48 0.98 1.07
N ASN A 24 -21.59 2.01 1.90
CA ASN A 24 -21.60 3.38 1.42
C ASN A 24 -20.22 4.04 1.50
N GLY A 25 -19.19 3.25 1.70
CA GLY A 25 -17.84 3.76 1.78
C GLY A 25 -17.29 4.18 0.43
N ALA A 26 -16.15 4.86 0.46
CA ALA A 26 -15.46 5.28 -0.75
C ALA A 26 -13.96 5.25 -0.53
N ILE A 27 -13.24 4.93 -1.60
CA ILE A 27 -11.78 4.92 -1.60
C ILE A 27 -11.35 5.72 -2.81
N HIS A 28 -10.53 6.74 -2.60
CA HIS A 28 -9.97 7.54 -3.69
C HIS A 28 -8.45 7.46 -3.64
N CYS A 29 -7.84 7.40 -4.82
CA CYS A 29 -6.40 7.47 -4.93
C CYS A 29 -6.10 8.55 -5.95
N GLU A 30 -5.27 9.52 -5.58
CA GLU A 30 -4.94 10.62 -6.48
C GLU A 30 -3.44 10.84 -6.53
N ILE A 31 -2.94 11.30 -7.67
CA ILE A 31 -1.54 11.63 -7.82
C ILE A 31 -1.33 13.03 -7.26
N VAL A 32 -0.44 13.14 -6.28
CA VAL A 32 -0.09 14.42 -5.70
C VAL A 32 1.10 15.03 -6.44
N HIS A 33 2.03 14.18 -6.87
CA HIS A 33 3.22 14.64 -7.57
C HIS A 33 3.71 13.53 -8.49
N ASP A 34 4.13 13.87 -9.69
CA ASP A 34 4.74 12.92 -10.60
C ASP A 34 5.68 13.71 -11.52
N ASP A 35 6.98 13.49 -11.39
CA ASP A 35 7.96 14.16 -12.22
C ASP A 35 8.58 13.22 -13.25
N GLY A 36 7.97 12.08 -13.47
CA GLY A 36 8.46 11.10 -14.42
C GLY A 36 9.45 10.12 -13.80
N LYS A 37 10.00 10.45 -12.65
CA LYS A 37 10.95 9.58 -11.94
C LYS A 37 10.39 9.14 -10.61
N ARG A 38 9.66 10.00 -9.94
CA ARG A 38 9.08 9.72 -8.64
C ARG A 38 7.61 10.09 -8.68
N VAL A 39 6.78 9.23 -8.14
CA VAL A 39 5.36 9.52 -8.00
C VAL A 39 4.98 9.45 -6.54
N LEU A 40 4.20 10.43 -6.10
CA LEU A 40 3.62 10.46 -4.76
C LEU A 40 2.12 10.42 -4.93
N VAL A 41 1.45 9.46 -4.31
CA VAL A 41 0.00 9.34 -4.36
C VAL A 41 -0.57 9.44 -2.97
N LYS A 42 -1.84 9.87 -2.91
CA LYS A 42 -2.59 10.01 -1.68
C LYS A 42 -3.83 9.16 -1.81
N ALA A 43 -4.06 8.28 -0.86
CA ALA A 43 -5.28 7.50 -0.77
C ALA A 43 -6.13 8.06 0.35
N THR A 44 -7.40 8.28 0.06
CA THR A 44 -8.36 8.81 1.03
C THR A 44 -9.51 7.82 1.12
N VAL A 45 -9.92 7.50 2.34
CA VAL A 45 -10.95 6.50 2.59
C VAL A 45 -12.03 7.11 3.47
N TRP A 46 -13.28 6.91 3.08
CA TRP A 46 -14.45 7.30 3.88
C TRP A 46 -15.22 6.05 4.21
N ARG A 47 -15.55 5.83 5.48
CA ARG A 47 -16.46 4.74 5.84
C ARG A 47 -17.87 5.01 5.31
N ASP A 48 -18.21 6.31 5.16
CA ASP A 48 -19.46 6.71 4.52
C ASP A 48 -19.14 7.90 3.66
N ILE A 49 -19.47 7.83 2.37
CA ILE A 49 -19.15 8.88 1.40
C ILE A 49 -19.79 10.22 1.78
N ASN A 50 -20.82 10.19 2.62
CA ASN A 50 -21.48 11.42 3.07
C ASN A 50 -20.78 12.08 4.25
N ASP A 51 -19.76 11.45 4.83
CA ASP A 51 -19.02 12.08 5.92
C ASP A 51 -18.21 13.25 5.40
N VAL A 52 -18.21 14.35 6.13
CA VAL A 52 -17.46 15.54 5.75
C VAL A 52 -15.97 15.25 5.84
N GLN A 53 -15.55 14.58 6.88
CA GLN A 53 -14.14 14.27 7.08
C GLN A 53 -13.85 12.83 6.67
N PRO A 54 -12.74 12.59 5.99
CA PRO A 54 -12.39 11.21 5.67
C PRO A 54 -12.03 10.42 6.92
N SER A 55 -12.20 9.11 6.82
CA SER A 55 -11.86 8.21 7.92
C SER A 55 -10.36 7.96 8.00
N ALA A 56 -9.66 8.02 6.88
CA ALA A 56 -8.22 7.84 6.85
C ALA A 56 -7.62 8.42 5.58
N VAL A 57 -6.37 8.84 5.69
CA VAL A 57 -5.56 9.30 4.55
C VAL A 57 -4.18 8.69 4.73
N ASP A 58 -3.62 8.19 3.67
CA ASP A 58 -2.23 7.74 3.70
C ASP A 58 -1.57 8.03 2.35
N PHE A 59 -0.27 8.00 2.32
CA PHE A 59 0.50 8.35 1.14
C PHE A 59 1.47 7.22 0.82
N ALA A 60 1.85 7.13 -0.45
CA ALA A 60 2.90 6.22 -0.85
C ALA A 60 3.71 6.85 -1.97
N GLU A 61 5.00 6.55 -1.99
CA GLU A 61 5.89 7.06 -2.99
C GLU A 61 6.60 5.91 -3.66
N GLU A 62 6.73 5.98 -4.97
CA GLU A 62 7.50 4.98 -5.72
C GLU A 62 8.41 5.70 -6.69
N HIS A 63 9.59 5.12 -6.92
CA HIS A 63 10.57 5.69 -7.82
C HIS A 63 10.70 4.84 -9.06
N LEU A 64 10.94 5.49 -10.21
CA LEU A 64 11.22 4.78 -11.43
C LEU A 64 12.53 4.01 -11.28
N THR A 65 12.54 2.78 -11.75
CA THR A 65 13.72 1.95 -11.72
C THR A 65 14.00 1.43 -13.11
N ASP A 66 15.23 0.99 -13.37
CA ASP A 66 15.61 0.48 -14.69
C ASP A 66 14.91 -0.83 -15.00
N ARG A 67 14.61 -1.61 -14.00
CA ARG A 67 13.93 -2.89 -14.18
C ARG A 67 13.13 -3.19 -12.93
N GLY A 68 12.35 -4.25 -13.03
CA GLY A 68 11.43 -4.60 -11.96
C GLY A 68 10.10 -3.91 -12.18
N VAL A 69 9.26 -4.01 -11.21
CA VAL A 69 7.87 -3.55 -11.34
C VAL A 69 7.80 -2.05 -11.59
N ASN A 70 8.66 -1.28 -10.94
CA ASN A 70 8.61 0.17 -11.05
C ASN A 70 9.16 0.70 -12.36
N ALA A 71 9.71 -0.12 -13.21
CA ALA A 71 10.09 0.30 -14.55
C ALA A 71 8.84 0.68 -15.36
N THR A 72 7.70 0.05 -15.11
CA THR A 72 6.48 0.29 -15.87
C THR A 72 5.26 0.57 -15.02
N SER A 73 5.27 0.23 -13.74
CA SER A 73 4.07 0.23 -12.91
C SER A 73 4.22 1.00 -11.61
N ARG A 74 5.05 2.04 -11.58
CA ARG A 74 5.30 2.77 -10.34
C ARG A 74 4.04 3.44 -9.79
N VAL A 75 3.18 3.95 -10.66
CA VAL A 75 1.96 4.61 -10.21
C VAL A 75 0.99 3.60 -9.59
N GLU A 76 0.82 2.48 -10.26
CA GLU A 76 -0.07 1.43 -9.77
C GLU A 76 0.43 0.89 -8.44
N ASN A 77 1.73 0.70 -8.29
CA ASN A 77 2.30 0.23 -7.04
C ASN A 77 2.09 1.23 -5.92
N ALA A 78 2.26 2.52 -6.20
CA ALA A 78 2.04 3.55 -5.20
C ALA A 78 0.58 3.59 -4.76
N CYS A 79 -0.36 3.47 -5.71
CA CYS A 79 -1.78 3.46 -5.38
C CYS A 79 -2.14 2.24 -4.54
N THR A 80 -1.62 1.08 -4.88
CA THR A 80 -1.89 -0.14 -4.11
C THR A 80 -1.38 0.00 -2.68
N SER A 81 -0.17 0.50 -2.51
CA SER A 81 0.42 0.66 -1.19
C SER A 81 -0.35 1.68 -0.34
N ALA A 82 -0.66 2.84 -0.91
CA ALA A 82 -1.38 3.88 -0.18
C ALA A 82 -2.77 3.41 0.21
N THR A 83 -3.48 2.76 -0.72
CA THR A 83 -4.83 2.28 -0.50
C THR A 83 -4.85 1.22 0.60
N GLY A 84 -3.94 0.27 0.54
CA GLY A 84 -3.90 -0.81 1.53
C GLY A 84 -3.70 -0.28 2.94
N ARG A 85 -2.79 0.68 3.11
CA ARG A 85 -2.54 1.25 4.43
C ARG A 85 -3.69 2.14 4.91
N ALA A 86 -4.28 2.92 3.99
CA ALA A 86 -5.40 3.78 4.37
C ALA A 86 -6.59 2.97 4.86
N ILE A 87 -6.88 1.85 4.19
CA ILE A 87 -7.97 0.97 4.62
C ILE A 87 -7.67 0.39 6.01
N SER A 88 -6.44 -0.02 6.26
CA SER A 88 -6.06 -0.55 7.57
C SER A 88 -6.37 0.44 8.68
N ILE A 89 -6.16 1.73 8.42
CA ILE A 89 -6.43 2.77 9.41
C ILE A 89 -7.94 3.03 9.53
N ALA A 90 -8.62 3.16 8.39
CA ALA A 90 -10.04 3.50 8.37
C ALA A 90 -10.90 2.39 8.95
N ALA A 91 -10.50 1.16 8.71
CA ALA A 91 -11.27 0.01 9.12
C ALA A 91 -10.68 -0.60 10.39
N HIS A 92 -10.49 0.20 11.39
CA HIS A 92 -9.98 -0.24 12.68
C HIS A 92 -10.88 -1.37 13.20
N GLY A 93 -10.32 -2.50 13.45
CA GLY A 93 -11.10 -3.66 13.82
C GLY A 93 -11.38 -4.59 12.63
N LEU A 94 -11.23 -4.07 11.40
CA LEU A 94 -11.31 -4.90 10.22
C LEU A 94 -9.95 -5.04 9.56
N GLY A 95 -8.96 -4.37 10.04
CA GLY A 95 -7.62 -4.45 9.49
C GLY A 95 -6.98 -5.80 9.75
N PRO A 96 -5.70 -5.92 9.53
CA PRO A 96 -5.02 -7.18 9.82
C PRO A 96 -5.24 -7.54 11.28
N SER A 97 -5.32 -8.82 11.57
CA SER A 97 -5.51 -9.27 12.94
C SER A 97 -4.37 -8.82 13.85
N ASP A 98 -3.23 -8.51 13.28
CA ASP A 98 -2.08 -8.01 14.02
C ASP A 98 -1.76 -6.61 13.49
N TRP A 99 -1.93 -5.59 14.32
CA TRP A 99 -1.66 -4.21 13.94
C TRP A 99 -0.23 -3.94 13.49
N THR A 100 0.70 -4.79 13.88
CA THR A 100 2.07 -4.65 13.39
C THR A 100 2.17 -5.00 11.91
N LYS A 101 1.11 -5.56 11.33
CA LYS A 101 1.06 -5.93 9.93
C LYS A 101 0.19 -4.98 9.12
N LYS A 102 0.17 -3.70 9.48
CA LYS A 102 -0.53 -2.68 8.71
C LYS A 102 -0.11 -2.66 7.23
N PRO A 103 1.18 -2.82 6.87
CA PRO A 103 1.54 -2.95 5.47
C PRO A 103 0.88 -4.17 4.84
N SER A 104 0.56 -4.08 3.56
CA SER A 104 -0.06 -5.16 2.83
C SER A 104 0.96 -6.20 2.41
N ARG A 105 0.48 -7.33 1.92
CA ARG A 105 1.36 -8.36 1.36
C ARG A 105 2.20 -7.78 0.22
N GLU A 106 1.61 -6.92 -0.61
CA GLU A 106 2.31 -6.30 -1.73
C GLU A 106 3.48 -5.46 -1.26
N GLU A 107 3.30 -4.68 -0.20
CA GLU A 107 4.38 -3.87 0.33
C GLU A 107 5.48 -4.73 0.93
N MET A 108 5.11 -5.75 1.67
CA MET A 108 6.10 -6.63 2.29
C MET A 108 6.83 -7.45 1.24
N GLY A 109 6.18 -7.75 0.12
CA GLY A 109 6.83 -8.39 -1.01
C GLY A 109 7.93 -7.52 -1.60
N LYS A 110 7.72 -6.20 -1.68
CA LYS A 110 8.74 -5.27 -2.15
C LYS A 110 9.95 -5.26 -1.20
N VAL A 111 9.69 -5.23 0.09
CA VAL A 111 10.76 -5.24 1.09
C VAL A 111 11.56 -6.53 0.97
N GLN A 112 10.90 -7.66 0.81
CA GLN A 112 11.57 -8.94 0.68
C GLN A 112 12.45 -8.99 -0.57
N ARG A 113 11.95 -8.49 -1.70
CA ARG A 113 12.72 -8.47 -2.94
C ARG A 113 13.94 -7.57 -2.83
N MET A 114 13.80 -6.41 -2.20
CA MET A 114 14.91 -5.50 -2.00
C MET A 114 16.00 -6.13 -1.14
N THR A 115 15.60 -6.78 -0.07
CA THR A 115 16.53 -7.45 0.82
C THR A 115 17.28 -8.58 0.09
N THR A 116 16.55 -9.36 -0.68
CA THR A 116 17.14 -10.46 -1.42
C THR A 116 18.13 -9.96 -2.47
N THR A 117 17.78 -8.89 -3.18
CA THR A 117 18.65 -8.31 -4.19
C THR A 117 19.94 -7.81 -3.56
N THR A 118 19.85 -7.12 -2.45
CA THR A 118 21.01 -6.64 -1.75
C THR A 118 21.91 -7.79 -1.34
N SER A 119 21.31 -8.83 -0.80
CA SER A 119 22.09 -9.98 -0.38
C SER A 119 22.77 -10.67 -1.54
N SER A 120 22.09 -10.82 -2.65
CA SER A 120 22.65 -11.54 -3.76
C SER A 120 23.74 -10.73 -4.46
N ASP A 121 23.74 -9.41 -4.37
CA ASP A 121 24.78 -8.64 -4.99
C ASP A 121 26.01 -8.60 -4.11
N GLY A 122 25.88 -8.91 -2.91
CA GLY A 122 26.97 -8.83 -2.00
C GLY A 122 27.37 -7.40 -1.73
N VAL A 123 26.74 -6.45 -2.23
CA VAL A 123 27.07 -5.16 -2.10
C VAL A 123 26.22 -4.67 -1.13
N THR A 124 26.67 -4.17 -0.15
CA THR A 124 25.90 -3.71 0.67
C THR A 124 25.55 -2.54 0.54
N THR A 125 24.82 -2.27 0.14
CA THR A 125 24.43 -1.09 -0.08
C THR A 125 23.92 -0.53 0.99
N GLU A 126 24.09 -0.85 1.83
CA GLU A 126 23.71 -0.28 2.84
C GLU A 126 23.68 0.71 2.87
#